data_db317a889c25970225be003aa80f0c21
#
_entry.id   db317a889c25970225be003aa80f0c21
#
_cell.length_a   1.000
_cell.length_b   1.000
_cell.length_c   1.000
_cell.angle_alpha   90.00
_cell.angle_beta   90.00
_cell.angle_gamma   90.00
#
_symmetry.space_group_name_H-M   'P 1'
#
loop_
_entity.id
_entity.type
_entity.pdbx_description
1 polymer ?
#
loop_
_entity_poly.entity_id
_entity_poly.type
_entity_poly.pdbx_seq_one_letter_code
_entity_poly.pdbx_strand_id
1 'polypeptide(L)'
;MGKQLKTLSFVGRTTKCEQPRKENKMIKQEIRKPKVQKRHKSIRVKLSGTSEFPRLAVYRSTKHIYAQLIDDVNHVTLASASSNDKELKEKLSHGGNIEAAKVVGEAIAQKAKKAGVECVVFDRGGFLYHGRVAALADAAREAGLMF
;
A
#
# COMPACT_ATOMS: atom_id res chain seq x y z
N MET A 1 13.21 -38.48 -81.05
CA MET A 1 13.92 -37.95 -79.90
C MET A 1 13.12 -36.76 -79.37
N GLY A 2 12.19 -36.94 -78.45
CA GLY A 2 11.33 -35.93 -77.90
C GLY A 2 11.85 -35.48 -76.53
N LYS A 3 12.24 -34.25 -76.41
CA LYS A 3 12.53 -33.64 -75.10
C LYS A 3 11.27 -32.96 -74.59
N GLN A 4 10.64 -33.55 -73.59
CA GLN A 4 9.55 -32.96 -72.90
C GLN A 4 10.08 -31.85 -71.95
N LEU A 5 9.63 -30.63 -72.17
CA LEU A 5 9.82 -29.52 -71.29
C LEU A 5 8.80 -29.63 -70.12
N LYS A 6 9.31 -29.87 -68.92
CA LYS A 6 8.50 -29.81 -67.70
C LYS A 6 8.28 -28.35 -67.33
N THR A 7 7.04 -27.92 -67.45
CA THR A 7 6.60 -26.61 -66.92
C THR A 7 6.59 -26.69 -65.39
N LEU A 8 7.49 -25.95 -64.77
CA LEU A 8 7.49 -25.72 -63.33
C LEU A 8 6.39 -24.70 -63.00
N SER A 9 5.30 -25.17 -62.42
CA SER A 9 4.30 -24.29 -61.83
C SER A 9 4.85 -23.68 -60.53
N PHE A 10 5.11 -22.41 -60.57
CA PHE A 10 5.52 -21.62 -59.42
C PHE A 10 4.26 -21.35 -58.54
N VAL A 11 4.06 -22.20 -57.54
CA VAL A 11 3.04 -21.94 -56.49
C VAL A 11 3.61 -20.89 -55.57
N GLY A 12 3.10 -19.68 -55.75
CA GLY A 12 3.40 -18.54 -54.85
C GLY A 12 2.92 -18.85 -53.44
N ARG A 13 3.88 -19.21 -52.58
CA ARG A 13 3.66 -19.23 -51.13
C ARG A 13 3.65 -17.75 -50.66
N THR A 14 2.48 -17.17 -50.47
CA THR A 14 2.31 -15.95 -49.72
C THR A 14 2.68 -16.25 -48.27
N THR A 15 3.89 -15.97 -47.88
CA THR A 15 4.30 -15.96 -46.51
C THR A 15 3.59 -14.80 -45.80
N LYS A 16 2.44 -15.12 -45.19
CA LYS A 16 1.76 -14.25 -44.27
C LYS A 16 2.75 -13.95 -43.13
N CYS A 17 3.29 -12.74 -43.09
CA CYS A 17 4.04 -12.25 -41.96
C CYS A 17 3.11 -12.22 -40.74
N GLU A 18 3.12 -13.28 -39.96
CA GLU A 18 2.57 -13.26 -38.62
C GLU A 18 3.48 -12.37 -37.79
N GLN A 19 3.06 -11.13 -37.59
CA GLN A 19 3.64 -10.28 -36.58
C GLN A 19 3.41 -10.96 -35.23
N PRO A 20 4.44 -11.13 -34.39
CA PRO A 20 4.26 -11.68 -33.06
C PRO A 20 3.29 -10.76 -32.32
N ARG A 21 2.15 -11.30 -31.95
CA ARG A 21 1.21 -10.62 -31.05
C ARG A 21 2.00 -10.26 -29.81
N LYS A 22 2.25 -8.97 -29.62
CA LYS A 22 2.78 -8.46 -28.35
C LYS A 22 1.80 -8.91 -27.28
N GLU A 23 2.20 -9.95 -26.54
CA GLU A 23 1.48 -10.36 -25.34
C GLU A 23 1.37 -9.10 -24.46
N ASN A 24 0.16 -8.58 -24.31
CA ASN A 24 -0.15 -7.56 -23.35
C ASN A 24 -0.02 -8.18 -21.96
N LYS A 25 1.24 -8.42 -21.53
CA LYS A 25 1.54 -8.71 -20.15
C LYS A 25 0.92 -7.62 -19.32
N MET A 26 -0.01 -8.00 -18.46
CA MET A 26 -0.62 -7.12 -17.47
C MET A 26 0.45 -6.60 -16.50
N ILE A 27 1.23 -5.63 -16.93
CA ILE A 27 2.34 -5.02 -16.18
C ILE A 27 1.84 -4.15 -15.01
N LYS A 28 0.52 -3.95 -14.89
CA LYS A 28 -0.05 -2.95 -13.96
C LYS A 28 0.09 -3.26 -12.47
N GLN A 29 0.19 -4.51 -12.05
CA GLN A 29 0.21 -4.83 -10.61
C GLN A 29 1.60 -4.88 -10.00
N GLU A 30 2.61 -5.32 -10.73
CA GLU A 30 3.99 -5.41 -10.22
C GLU A 30 4.69 -4.06 -10.08
N ILE A 31 4.33 -3.05 -10.89
CA ILE A 31 4.97 -1.73 -10.88
C ILE A 31 4.57 -0.87 -9.67
N ARG A 32 3.44 -1.16 -9.00
CA ARG A 32 2.96 -0.33 -7.88
C ARG A 32 3.71 -0.61 -6.58
N LYS A 33 3.98 -1.87 -6.28
CA LYS A 33 4.68 -2.28 -5.04
C LYS A 33 6.09 -1.69 -4.94
N PRO A 34 6.97 -1.81 -5.96
CA PRO A 34 8.31 -1.23 -5.87
C PRO A 34 8.31 0.30 -5.77
N LYS A 35 7.36 0.99 -6.40
CA LYS A 35 7.23 2.45 -6.25
C LYS A 35 6.84 2.87 -4.83
N VAL A 36 5.93 2.15 -4.18
CA VAL A 36 5.55 2.40 -2.78
C VAL A 36 6.73 2.13 -1.86
N GLN A 37 7.43 1.03 -2.05
CA GLN A 37 8.61 0.67 -1.25
C GLN A 37 9.75 1.71 -1.40
N LYS A 38 10.00 2.22 -2.60
CA LYS A 38 11.00 3.27 -2.84
C LYS A 38 10.64 4.55 -2.08
N ARG A 39 9.38 4.98 -2.14
CA ARG A 39 8.90 6.14 -1.37
C ARG A 39 8.97 5.91 0.14
N HIS A 40 8.61 4.72 0.61
CA HIS A 40 8.70 4.36 2.03
C HIS A 40 10.14 4.43 2.55
N LYS A 41 11.11 3.88 1.82
CA LYS A 41 12.54 4.02 2.17
C LYS A 41 12.97 5.47 2.22
N SER A 42 12.60 6.29 1.23
CA SER A 42 12.93 7.72 1.19
C SER A 42 12.31 8.51 2.35
N ILE A 43 11.09 8.17 2.77
CA ILE A 43 10.42 8.78 3.92
C ILE A 43 11.16 8.42 5.22
N ARG A 44 11.50 7.15 5.42
CA ARG A 44 12.18 6.67 6.63
C ARG A 44 13.58 7.19 6.84
N VAL A 45 14.26 7.65 5.80
CA VAL A 45 15.54 8.37 5.94
C VAL A 45 15.37 9.69 6.69
N LYS A 46 14.18 10.31 6.59
CA LYS A 46 13.88 11.62 7.17
C LYS A 46 13.05 11.54 8.46
N LEU A 47 12.37 10.44 8.69
CA LEU A 47 11.48 10.24 9.83
C LEU A 47 12.02 9.13 10.74
N SER A 48 12.24 9.47 11.99
CA SER A 48 12.61 8.56 13.08
C SER A 48 11.70 8.83 14.27
N GLY A 49 11.20 7.76 14.89
CA GLY A 49 10.42 7.84 16.12
C GLY A 49 11.33 7.75 17.33
N THR A 50 11.04 8.54 18.35
CA THR A 50 11.69 8.48 19.67
C THR A 50 10.67 8.08 20.72
N SER A 51 11.10 7.87 21.97
CA SER A 51 10.20 7.59 23.08
C SER A 51 9.22 8.73 23.35
N GLU A 52 9.65 10.00 23.14
CA GLU A 52 8.82 11.20 23.34
C GLU A 52 7.91 11.46 22.13
N PHE A 53 8.43 11.21 20.92
CA PHE A 53 7.74 11.42 19.65
C PHE A 53 7.76 10.12 18.82
N PRO A 54 6.97 9.10 19.19
CA PRO A 54 6.97 7.84 18.46
C PRO A 54 6.40 8.01 17.04
N ARG A 55 6.86 7.17 16.16
CA ARG A 55 6.42 7.18 14.76
C ARG A 55 5.10 6.42 14.61
N LEU A 56 4.06 7.13 14.17
CA LEU A 56 2.78 6.54 13.80
C LEU A 56 2.87 5.99 12.37
N ALA A 57 3.19 4.71 12.24
CA ALA A 57 3.30 4.02 10.97
C ALA A 57 1.93 3.52 10.50
N VAL A 58 1.51 3.91 9.29
CA VAL A 58 0.26 3.47 8.68
C VAL A 58 0.54 2.51 7.54
N TYR A 59 -0.10 1.34 7.57
CA TYR A 59 -0.09 0.37 6.49
C TYR A 59 -1.49 0.11 5.97
N ARG A 60 -1.64 0.18 4.66
CA ARG A 60 -2.91 -0.02 3.95
C ARG A 60 -2.85 -1.26 3.07
N SER A 61 -3.66 -2.26 3.39
CA SER A 61 -3.94 -3.38 2.51
C SER A 61 -5.22 -3.16 1.67
N THR A 62 -5.60 -4.11 0.84
CA THR A 62 -6.87 -4.07 0.09
C THR A 62 -8.07 -4.17 1.01
N LYS A 63 -8.02 -5.05 2.02
CA LYS A 63 -9.14 -5.39 2.91
C LYS A 63 -9.08 -4.71 4.28
N HIS A 64 -7.89 -4.30 4.73
CA HIS A 64 -7.68 -3.79 6.09
C HIS A 64 -6.74 -2.59 6.12
N ILE A 65 -6.79 -1.83 7.22
CA ILE A 65 -5.84 -0.77 7.54
C ILE A 65 -5.25 -1.03 8.93
N TYR A 66 -3.97 -0.70 9.09
CA TYR A 66 -3.18 -0.93 10.30
C TYR A 66 -2.47 0.36 10.70
N ALA A 67 -2.43 0.64 11.98
CA ALA A 67 -1.68 1.75 12.57
C ALA A 67 -0.84 1.21 13.73
N GLN A 68 0.42 1.64 13.82
CA GLN A 68 1.37 1.25 14.87
C GLN A 68 2.13 2.46 15.36
N LEU A 69 2.28 2.59 16.67
CA LEU A 69 3.18 3.55 17.32
C LEU A 69 4.50 2.85 17.60
N ILE A 70 5.56 3.29 16.96
CA ILE A 70 6.88 2.65 16.99
C ILE A 70 7.90 3.63 17.54
N ASP A 71 8.63 3.19 18.54
CA ASP A 71 9.87 3.80 18.98
C ASP A 71 11.03 3.14 18.21
N ASP A 72 11.65 3.90 17.32
CA ASP A 72 12.72 3.40 16.46
C ASP A 72 14.07 3.32 17.22
N VAL A 73 14.23 4.07 18.33
CA VAL A 73 15.45 4.06 19.15
C VAL A 73 15.54 2.77 19.97
N ASN A 74 14.44 2.43 20.65
CA ASN A 74 14.38 1.24 21.49
C ASN A 74 13.89 0.00 20.72
N HIS A 75 13.51 0.16 19.44
CA HIS A 75 12.94 -0.91 18.59
C HIS A 75 11.69 -1.58 19.19
N VAL A 76 10.83 -0.78 19.86
CA VAL A 76 9.62 -1.26 20.54
C VAL A 76 8.38 -0.67 19.88
N THR A 77 7.33 -1.47 19.76
CA THR A 77 6.00 -0.99 19.37
C THR A 77 5.19 -0.69 20.64
N LEU A 78 4.88 0.58 20.87
CA LEU A 78 4.17 1.05 22.06
C LEU A 78 2.68 0.71 22.02
N ALA A 79 2.05 0.88 20.86
CA ALA A 79 0.66 0.58 20.64
C ALA A 79 0.38 0.17 19.20
N SER A 80 -0.66 -0.63 18.99
CA SER A 80 -1.13 -1.00 17.66
C SER A 80 -2.65 -1.03 17.61
N ALA A 81 -3.20 -0.70 16.44
CA ALA A 81 -4.63 -0.84 16.13
C ALA A 81 -4.81 -1.23 14.68
N SER A 82 -5.77 -2.09 14.42
CA SER A 82 -6.09 -2.52 13.06
C SER A 82 -7.60 -2.75 12.89
N SER A 83 -8.10 -2.62 11.68
CA SER A 83 -9.48 -2.97 11.37
C SER A 83 -9.77 -4.48 11.47
N ASN A 84 -8.75 -5.30 11.74
CA ASN A 84 -8.86 -6.74 11.97
C ASN A 84 -8.89 -7.10 13.47
N ASP A 85 -8.69 -6.14 14.36
CA ASP A 85 -8.77 -6.35 15.81
C ASP A 85 -10.20 -6.79 16.17
N LYS A 86 -10.33 -7.75 17.07
CA LYS A 86 -11.63 -8.36 17.43
C LYS A 86 -12.67 -7.31 17.85
N GLU A 87 -12.26 -6.37 18.69
CA GLU A 87 -13.12 -5.30 19.20
C GLU A 87 -13.62 -4.34 18.12
N LEU A 88 -12.79 -4.06 17.11
CA LEU A 88 -13.11 -3.16 16.02
C LEU A 88 -13.87 -3.87 14.90
N LYS A 89 -13.56 -5.15 14.68
CA LYS A 89 -14.20 -5.96 13.64
C LYS A 89 -15.72 -6.13 13.87
N GLU A 90 -16.16 -6.24 15.11
CA GLU A 90 -17.58 -6.32 15.45
C GLU A 90 -18.36 -5.04 15.12
N LYS A 91 -17.67 -3.88 15.13
CA LYS A 91 -18.24 -2.57 14.81
C LYS A 91 -18.19 -2.22 13.33
N LEU A 92 -17.43 -3.00 12.54
CA LEU A 92 -17.12 -2.68 11.15
C LEU A 92 -17.74 -3.73 10.22
N SER A 93 -18.56 -3.29 9.26
CA SER A 93 -19.04 -4.15 8.17
C SER A 93 -17.91 -4.52 7.20
N HIS A 94 -16.98 -3.58 6.93
CA HIS A 94 -15.84 -3.76 6.05
C HIS A 94 -14.59 -3.05 6.59
N GLY A 95 -13.48 -3.80 6.75
CA GLY A 95 -12.21 -3.27 7.27
C GLY A 95 -11.42 -2.39 6.29
N GLY A 96 -11.83 -2.30 5.03
CA GLY A 96 -11.14 -1.57 3.97
C GLY A 96 -11.74 -0.22 3.59
N ASN A 97 -12.75 0.26 4.29
CA ASN A 97 -13.46 1.51 4.03
C ASN A 97 -12.81 2.72 4.73
N ILE A 98 -13.26 3.92 4.35
CA ILE A 98 -12.89 5.18 5.02
C ILE A 98 -13.38 5.20 6.46
N GLU A 99 -14.57 4.68 6.72
CA GLU A 99 -15.15 4.55 8.06
C GLU A 99 -14.27 3.68 8.98
N ALA A 100 -13.83 2.53 8.47
CA ALA A 100 -12.89 1.68 9.20
C ALA A 100 -11.57 2.40 9.52
N ALA A 101 -11.09 3.26 8.61
CA ALA A 101 -9.89 4.04 8.84
C ALA A 101 -10.08 5.08 9.95
N LYS A 102 -11.25 5.71 10.05
CA LYS A 102 -11.59 6.64 11.15
C LYS A 102 -11.61 5.92 12.49
N VAL A 103 -12.31 4.79 12.58
CA VAL A 103 -12.39 3.99 13.81
C VAL A 103 -11.01 3.51 14.27
N VAL A 104 -10.13 3.10 13.34
CA VAL A 104 -8.75 2.73 13.65
C VAL A 104 -7.94 3.95 14.12
N GLY A 105 -8.17 5.13 13.52
CA GLY A 105 -7.55 6.39 13.94
C GLY A 105 -7.91 6.78 15.37
N GLU A 106 -9.18 6.68 15.74
CA GLU A 106 -9.65 6.92 17.11
C GLU A 106 -9.07 5.89 18.09
N ALA A 107 -9.08 4.60 17.72
CA ALA A 107 -8.58 3.53 18.56
C ALA A 107 -7.09 3.66 18.85
N ILE A 108 -6.27 4.00 17.84
CA ILE A 108 -4.83 4.21 18.05
C ILE A 108 -4.55 5.43 18.92
N ALA A 109 -5.33 6.51 18.76
CA ALA A 109 -5.20 7.70 19.59
C ALA A 109 -5.54 7.43 21.06
N GLN A 110 -6.59 6.65 21.33
CA GLN A 110 -6.94 6.23 22.69
C GLN A 110 -5.84 5.37 23.33
N LYS A 111 -5.27 4.43 22.56
CA LYS A 111 -4.15 3.60 23.02
C LYS A 111 -2.89 4.44 23.25
N ALA A 112 -2.62 5.44 22.39
CA ALA A 112 -1.52 6.38 22.54
C ALA A 112 -1.64 7.18 23.85
N LYS A 113 -2.81 7.74 24.14
CA LYS A 113 -3.08 8.47 25.39
C LYS A 113 -2.89 7.59 26.62
N LYS A 114 -3.33 6.32 26.56
CA LYS A 114 -3.07 5.35 27.66
C LYS A 114 -1.59 5.07 27.86
N ALA A 115 -0.79 5.15 26.80
CA ALA A 115 0.66 5.02 26.85
C ALA A 115 1.39 6.32 27.19
N GLY A 116 0.66 7.43 27.45
CA GLY A 116 1.24 8.74 27.78
C GLY A 116 1.82 9.50 26.59
N VAL A 117 1.44 9.12 25.35
CA VAL A 117 1.93 9.73 24.12
C VAL A 117 0.90 10.72 23.60
N GLU A 118 1.29 11.99 23.47
CA GLU A 118 0.45 13.07 22.92
C GLU A 118 0.90 13.49 21.52
N CYS A 119 2.22 13.54 21.29
CA CYS A 119 2.80 13.95 20.02
C CYS A 119 3.40 12.76 19.28
N VAL A 120 3.18 12.69 17.96
CA VAL A 120 3.68 11.60 17.12
C VAL A 120 4.24 12.12 15.81
N VAL A 121 5.12 11.34 15.19
CA VAL A 121 5.63 11.61 13.83
C VAL A 121 4.86 10.73 12.85
N PHE A 122 4.09 11.35 11.95
CA PHE A 122 3.22 10.61 11.04
C PHE A 122 3.99 10.01 9.86
N ASP A 123 3.98 8.68 9.73
CA ASP A 123 4.53 7.93 8.58
C ASP A 123 3.41 7.30 7.76
N ARG A 124 3.16 7.88 6.59
CA ARG A 124 2.16 7.37 5.63
C ARG A 124 2.55 6.07 4.92
N GLY A 125 3.68 5.44 5.24
CA GLY A 125 4.12 4.15 4.68
C GLY A 125 4.34 4.14 3.14
N GLY A 126 4.66 5.30 2.54
CA GLY A 126 4.83 5.44 1.08
C GLY A 126 3.53 5.53 0.28
N PHE A 127 2.38 5.47 0.93
CA PHE A 127 1.07 5.72 0.32
C PHE A 127 0.83 7.21 0.10
N LEU A 128 -0.09 7.57 -0.80
CA LEU A 128 -0.54 8.95 -0.94
C LEU A 128 -1.37 9.36 0.28
N TYR A 129 -1.19 10.61 0.74
CA TYR A 129 -2.02 11.21 1.80
C TYR A 129 -3.39 11.56 1.23
N HIS A 130 -4.23 10.54 1.05
CA HIS A 130 -5.57 10.67 0.49
C HIS A 130 -6.47 9.50 0.93
N GLY A 131 -7.77 9.74 0.96
CA GLY A 131 -8.79 8.72 1.29
C GLY A 131 -8.57 8.11 2.66
N ARG A 132 -8.40 6.79 2.76
CA ARG A 132 -8.28 6.06 4.04
C ARG A 132 -7.11 6.56 4.92
N VAL A 133 -5.98 6.93 4.32
CA VAL A 133 -4.82 7.41 5.09
C VAL A 133 -5.09 8.79 5.68
N ALA A 134 -5.71 9.69 4.92
CA ALA A 134 -6.12 11.00 5.40
C ALA A 134 -7.20 10.86 6.49
N ALA A 135 -8.23 10.05 6.26
CA ALA A 135 -9.31 9.83 7.24
C ALA A 135 -8.81 9.26 8.57
N LEU A 136 -7.81 8.34 8.55
CA LEU A 136 -7.18 7.86 9.77
C LEU A 136 -6.43 8.97 10.49
N ALA A 137 -5.66 9.79 9.74
CA ALA A 137 -4.91 10.90 10.31
C ALA A 137 -5.83 11.96 10.94
N ASP A 138 -6.91 12.31 10.24
CA ASP A 138 -7.87 13.31 10.72
C ASP A 138 -8.58 12.82 12.00
N ALA A 139 -9.06 11.56 12.01
CA ALA A 139 -9.66 10.98 13.19
C ALA A 139 -8.69 10.87 14.38
N ALA A 140 -7.41 10.59 14.12
CA ALA A 140 -6.39 10.57 15.17
C ALA A 140 -6.12 11.97 15.76
N ARG A 141 -6.16 13.04 14.93
CA ARG A 141 -6.07 14.44 15.38
C ARG A 141 -7.30 14.85 16.17
N GLU A 142 -8.50 14.54 15.70
CA GLU A 142 -9.76 14.79 16.39
C GLU A 142 -9.80 14.10 17.76
N ALA A 143 -9.23 12.90 17.85
CA ALA A 143 -9.06 12.18 19.11
C ALA A 143 -7.94 12.74 20.00
N GLY A 144 -7.18 13.76 19.55
CA GLY A 144 -6.23 14.55 20.32
C GLY A 144 -4.76 14.16 20.19
N LEU A 145 -4.36 13.43 19.14
CA LEU A 145 -2.96 13.27 18.78
C LEU A 145 -2.47 14.48 17.98
N MET A 146 -1.28 14.96 18.31
CA MET A 146 -0.62 16.08 17.64
C MET A 146 0.44 15.57 16.65
N PHE A 147 0.38 16.00 15.38
CA PHE A 147 1.37 15.74 14.34
C PHE A 147 1.14 16.58 13.08
#